data_0f98b456a498f26fc7ad8f62c1603aa1
#
_entry.id   0f98b456a498f26fc7ad8f62c1603aa1
#
_cell.length_a   1.000
_cell.length_b   1.000
_cell.length_c   1.000
_cell.angle_alpha   90.00
_cell.angle_beta   90.00
_cell.angle_gamma   90.00
#
_symmetry.space_group_name_H-M   'P 1'
#
loop_
_entity.id
_entity.type
_entity.pdbx_description
1 polymer ?
#
loop_
_entity_poly.entity_id
_entity_poly.type
_entity_poly.pdbx_seq_one_letter_code
_entity_poly.pdbx_strand_id
1 'polypeptide(L)'
;FLNGKIYTMDENQTCAEAMLVHGGKILAVGSNAEISAYHVREQVDLKHQPVLPGLIDTHCHIPEMVDDSRKVDLAGAQSIQEVIDLMSKRLSTLKSGQWLLGKGLSSALLAEQRLPNRYDLDQISTEIPIYIMSFDGHSYMGNSKLLAATGIEKGYQPLPGEIVELNEAGEPTGIFKETAVNAHIMQNCPPLYADDGDAKNAIRDCLLESSKRGYTTLHAIYEFSPSSLGRARLYQEMAQEKTLPMRIN
;
A
#
# COMPACT_ATOMS: atom_id res chain seq x y z
N PHE A 1 31.19 -13.05 7.94
CA PHE A 1 30.13 -13.23 8.94
C PHE A 1 30.43 -14.50 9.71
N LEU A 2 30.50 -14.41 11.04
CA LEU A 2 30.81 -15.51 11.94
C LEU A 2 29.73 -15.65 13.02
N ASN A 3 29.74 -16.76 13.74
CA ASN A 3 28.89 -17.04 14.89
C ASN A 3 27.40 -16.87 14.57
N GLY A 4 26.96 -17.35 13.43
CA GLY A 4 25.57 -17.33 13.01
C GLY A 4 24.88 -18.67 13.12
N LYS A 5 23.58 -18.66 12.80
CA LYS A 5 22.79 -19.82 12.52
C LYS A 5 22.23 -19.65 11.10
N ILE A 6 23.03 -20.04 10.10
CA ILE A 6 22.80 -19.70 8.70
C ILE A 6 22.07 -20.87 8.03
N TYR A 7 20.80 -20.66 7.72
CA TYR A 7 19.98 -21.65 7.00
C TYR A 7 20.21 -21.48 5.50
N THR A 8 20.86 -22.45 4.88
CA THR A 8 21.22 -22.37 3.46
C THR A 8 20.04 -22.62 2.53
N MET A 9 18.99 -23.23 3.05
CA MET A 9 17.79 -23.64 2.31
C MET A 9 18.10 -24.56 1.12
N ASP A 10 19.22 -25.29 1.21
CA ASP A 10 19.56 -26.34 0.25
C ASP A 10 18.72 -27.62 0.50
N GLU A 11 18.81 -28.60 -0.40
CA GLU A 11 18.06 -29.84 -0.32
C GLU A 11 18.34 -30.63 0.99
N ASN A 12 19.53 -30.46 1.56
CA ASN A 12 19.95 -31.11 2.80
C ASN A 12 19.57 -30.30 4.04
N GLN A 13 18.93 -29.14 3.90
CA GLN A 13 18.59 -28.23 5.01
C GLN A 13 19.82 -27.88 5.87
N THR A 14 20.96 -27.67 5.23
CA THR A 14 22.21 -27.35 5.90
C THR A 14 22.09 -26.11 6.76
N CYS A 15 22.62 -26.18 7.99
CA CYS A 15 22.75 -25.03 8.87
C CYS A 15 24.24 -24.77 9.12
N ALA A 16 24.76 -23.67 8.60
CA ALA A 16 26.17 -23.26 8.76
C ALA A 16 26.33 -22.26 9.89
N GLU A 17 27.59 -22.15 10.41
CA GLU A 17 27.93 -21.19 11.47
C GLU A 17 28.45 -19.86 10.92
N ALA A 18 28.99 -19.90 9.71
CA ALA A 18 29.70 -18.78 9.11
C ALA A 18 29.52 -18.70 7.60
N MET A 19 29.75 -17.50 7.04
CA MET A 19 29.58 -17.20 5.62
C MET A 19 30.61 -16.19 5.15
N LEU A 20 31.24 -16.46 3.99
CA LEU A 20 32.11 -15.53 3.28
C LEU A 20 31.34 -14.87 2.13
N VAL A 21 31.36 -13.53 2.08
CA VAL A 21 30.70 -12.73 1.03
C VAL A 21 31.72 -11.82 0.35
N HIS A 22 31.69 -11.77 -0.97
CA HIS A 22 32.48 -10.83 -1.76
C HIS A 22 31.72 -10.41 -3.02
N GLY A 23 31.75 -9.10 -3.34
CA GLY A 23 31.09 -8.57 -4.53
C GLY A 23 29.58 -8.84 -4.57
N GLY A 24 28.91 -8.90 -3.41
CA GLY A 24 27.46 -9.19 -3.32
C GLY A 24 27.08 -10.66 -3.53
N LYS A 25 28.08 -11.58 -3.53
CA LYS A 25 27.86 -13.03 -3.69
C LYS A 25 28.40 -13.79 -2.49
N ILE A 26 27.70 -14.85 -2.10
CA ILE A 26 28.18 -15.83 -1.12
C ILE A 26 29.22 -16.70 -1.82
N LEU A 27 30.46 -16.69 -1.32
CA LEU A 27 31.56 -17.48 -1.85
C LEU A 27 31.70 -18.83 -1.13
N ALA A 28 31.43 -18.85 0.16
CA ALA A 28 31.48 -20.05 0.97
C ALA A 28 30.55 -19.94 2.18
N VAL A 29 30.06 -21.07 2.62
CA VAL A 29 29.37 -21.29 3.90
C VAL A 29 29.99 -22.48 4.59
N GLY A 30 30.05 -22.47 5.93
CA GLY A 30 30.65 -23.57 6.68
C GLY A 30 30.74 -23.28 8.17
N SER A 31 31.69 -23.95 8.83
CA SER A 31 31.99 -23.69 10.24
C SER A 31 32.74 -22.36 10.43
N ASN A 32 32.72 -21.85 11.66
CA ASN A 32 33.54 -20.69 12.03
C ASN A 32 35.03 -20.91 11.74
N ALA A 33 35.53 -22.12 11.99
CA ALA A 33 36.95 -22.45 11.77
C ALA A 33 37.33 -22.37 10.28
N GLU A 34 36.48 -22.91 9.39
CA GLU A 34 36.73 -22.90 7.94
C GLU A 34 36.70 -21.48 7.38
N ILE A 35 35.73 -20.68 7.78
CA ILE A 35 35.54 -19.32 7.22
C ILE A 35 36.55 -18.35 7.84
N SER A 36 36.98 -18.53 9.08
CA SER A 36 38.02 -17.70 9.72
C SER A 36 39.40 -17.85 9.09
N ALA A 37 39.64 -18.90 8.32
CA ALA A 37 40.90 -19.10 7.59
C ALA A 37 41.09 -18.13 6.41
N TYR A 38 40.04 -17.45 5.97
CA TYR A 38 40.14 -16.46 4.88
C TYR A 38 40.56 -15.09 5.40
N HIS A 39 41.48 -14.43 4.67
CA HIS A 39 41.77 -13.03 4.92
C HIS A 39 40.63 -12.13 4.40
N VAL A 40 40.01 -11.40 5.30
CA VAL A 40 38.84 -10.55 4.99
C VAL A 40 39.10 -9.10 5.41
N ARG A 41 38.47 -8.16 4.71
CA ARG A 41 38.54 -6.73 5.04
C ARG A 41 37.70 -6.41 6.28
N GLU A 42 36.59 -7.06 6.45
CA GLU A 42 35.62 -6.80 7.52
C GLU A 42 35.06 -8.13 8.04
N GLN A 43 34.87 -8.20 9.34
CA GLN A 43 34.35 -9.37 10.02
C GLN A 43 33.13 -8.93 10.86
N VAL A 44 32.02 -9.62 10.70
CA VAL A 44 30.76 -9.35 11.40
C VAL A 44 30.42 -10.53 12.29
N ASP A 45 30.28 -10.29 13.58
CA ASP A 45 29.78 -11.28 14.54
C ASP A 45 28.25 -11.27 14.54
N LEU A 46 27.63 -12.38 14.13
CA LEU A 46 26.18 -12.56 14.06
C LEU A 46 25.55 -12.86 15.42
N LYS A 47 26.33 -13.03 16.49
CA LYS A 47 25.85 -13.24 17.88
C LYS A 47 24.82 -14.37 17.98
N HIS A 48 25.04 -15.45 17.25
CA HIS A 48 24.17 -16.61 17.14
C HIS A 48 22.75 -16.31 16.58
N GLN A 49 22.57 -15.15 15.96
CA GLN A 49 21.30 -14.81 15.31
C GLN A 49 21.06 -15.69 14.06
N PRO A 50 19.79 -16.02 13.77
CA PRO A 50 19.45 -16.72 12.55
C PRO A 50 19.67 -15.82 11.33
N VAL A 51 20.19 -16.44 10.26
CA VAL A 51 20.32 -15.84 8.94
C VAL A 51 19.54 -16.67 7.95
N LEU A 52 18.65 -16.03 7.23
CA LEU A 52 17.79 -16.63 6.22
C LEU A 52 17.98 -15.92 4.89
N PRO A 53 17.70 -16.58 3.75
CA PRO A 53 17.50 -15.86 2.50
C PRO A 53 16.41 -14.80 2.67
N GLY A 54 16.58 -13.66 2.02
CA GLY A 54 15.57 -12.61 2.05
C GLY A 54 14.23 -13.11 1.51
N LEU A 55 13.14 -12.67 2.12
CA LEU A 55 11.80 -13.06 1.69
C LEU A 55 11.49 -12.50 0.30
N ILE A 56 10.75 -13.27 -0.49
CA ILE A 56 10.27 -12.88 -1.82
C ILE A 56 8.75 -12.93 -1.77
N ASP A 57 8.10 -11.78 -1.98
CA ASP A 57 6.67 -11.75 -2.22
C ASP A 57 6.42 -11.96 -3.70
N THR A 58 5.77 -13.06 -4.05
CA THR A 58 5.55 -13.46 -5.44
C THR A 58 4.25 -12.93 -6.04
N HIS A 59 3.45 -12.18 -5.28
CA HIS A 59 2.21 -11.58 -5.73
C HIS A 59 1.91 -10.31 -4.92
N CYS A 60 2.33 -9.16 -5.44
CA CYS A 60 2.26 -7.89 -4.72
C CYS A 60 1.74 -6.77 -5.62
N HIS A 61 0.75 -6.02 -5.13
CA HIS A 61 0.21 -4.83 -5.80
C HIS A 61 0.93 -3.58 -5.30
N ILE A 62 2.18 -3.38 -5.75
CA ILE A 62 3.03 -2.28 -5.28
C ILE A 62 2.38 -0.90 -5.50
N PRO A 63 1.75 -0.60 -6.66
CA PRO A 63 1.09 0.69 -6.87
C PRO A 63 0.05 1.02 -5.79
N GLU A 64 -0.79 0.05 -5.45
CA GLU A 64 -1.82 0.18 -4.42
C GLU A 64 -1.21 0.36 -3.03
N MET A 65 -0.16 -0.40 -2.70
CA MET A 65 0.56 -0.23 -1.43
C MET A 65 1.15 1.16 -1.28
N VAL A 66 1.71 1.72 -2.37
CA VAL A 66 2.27 3.08 -2.38
C VAL A 66 1.15 4.11 -2.22
N ASP A 67 0.03 3.96 -2.93
CA ASP A 67 -1.12 4.87 -2.84
C ASP A 67 -1.79 4.80 -1.47
N ASP A 68 -1.80 3.64 -0.86
CA ASP A 68 -2.34 3.43 0.47
C ASP A 68 -1.61 4.25 1.54
N SER A 69 -0.33 4.60 1.31
CA SER A 69 0.42 5.51 2.18
C SER A 69 -0.18 6.92 2.25
N ARG A 70 -1.01 7.30 1.28
CA ARG A 70 -1.68 8.61 1.20
C ARG A 70 -3.10 8.58 1.76
N LYS A 71 -3.62 7.42 2.14
CA LYS A 71 -4.96 7.22 2.68
C LYS A 71 -4.93 7.08 4.20
N VAL A 72 -6.02 7.44 4.85
CA VAL A 72 -6.22 7.15 6.28
C VAL A 72 -6.53 5.66 6.44
N ASP A 73 -5.78 4.97 7.29
CA ASP A 73 -6.05 3.58 7.62
C ASP A 73 -7.22 3.50 8.63
N LEU A 74 -8.30 2.84 8.23
CA LEU A 74 -9.53 2.68 9.00
C LEU A 74 -9.79 1.22 9.40
N ALA A 75 -8.82 0.32 9.18
CA ALA A 75 -9.00 -1.12 9.42
C ALA A 75 -9.32 -1.47 10.89
N GLY A 76 -8.94 -0.62 11.83
CA GLY A 76 -9.20 -0.79 13.26
C GLY A 76 -10.43 -0.06 13.79
N ALA A 77 -11.13 0.73 12.97
CA ALA A 77 -12.25 1.54 13.42
C ALA A 77 -13.44 0.69 13.87
N GLN A 78 -13.99 1.00 15.05
CA GLN A 78 -15.09 0.25 15.69
C GLN A 78 -16.42 1.00 15.71
N SER A 79 -16.44 2.24 15.22
CA SER A 79 -17.67 3.04 15.10
C SER A 79 -17.55 4.07 13.97
N ILE A 80 -18.69 4.53 13.46
CA ILE A 80 -18.73 5.63 12.49
C ILE A 80 -18.13 6.91 13.08
N GLN A 81 -18.34 7.16 14.38
CA GLN A 81 -17.73 8.30 15.03
C GLN A 81 -16.19 8.23 15.02
N GLU A 82 -15.61 7.05 15.25
CA GLU A 82 -14.16 6.86 15.17
C GLU A 82 -13.63 7.08 13.75
N VAL A 83 -14.36 6.64 12.71
CA VAL A 83 -14.06 6.96 11.32
C VAL A 83 -14.02 8.47 11.09
N ILE A 84 -15.04 9.20 11.58
CA ILE A 84 -15.11 10.67 11.49
C ILE A 84 -13.88 11.30 12.16
N ASP A 85 -13.54 10.86 13.38
CA ASP A 85 -12.42 11.41 14.14
C ASP A 85 -11.07 11.18 13.45
N LEU A 86 -10.82 9.96 12.93
CA LEU A 86 -9.60 9.61 12.21
C LEU A 86 -9.45 10.41 10.92
N MET A 87 -10.52 10.50 10.14
CA MET A 87 -10.53 11.26 8.89
C MET A 87 -10.35 12.76 9.14
N SER A 88 -11.00 13.32 10.18
CA SER A 88 -10.90 14.73 10.56
C SER A 88 -9.48 15.14 10.96
N LYS A 89 -8.73 14.27 11.62
CA LYS A 89 -7.30 14.52 11.94
C LYS A 89 -6.48 14.72 10.67
N ARG A 90 -6.75 13.93 9.64
CA ARG A 90 -6.03 14.03 8.35
C ARG A 90 -6.42 15.28 7.58
N LEU A 91 -7.67 15.73 7.69
CA LEU A 91 -8.20 16.90 7.01
C LEU A 91 -7.32 18.15 7.21
N SER A 92 -6.83 18.38 8.44
CA SER A 92 -6.00 19.54 8.79
C SER A 92 -4.65 19.58 8.07
N THR A 93 -4.20 18.46 7.47
CA THR A 93 -2.91 18.35 6.79
C THR A 93 -3.03 18.30 5.27
N LEU A 94 -4.25 18.34 4.73
CA LEU A 94 -4.49 18.34 3.29
C LEU A 94 -4.11 19.68 2.67
N LYS A 95 -3.53 19.60 1.47
CA LYS A 95 -3.29 20.77 0.63
C LYS A 95 -4.56 21.09 -0.17
N SER A 96 -4.67 22.37 -0.59
CA SER A 96 -5.77 22.80 -1.45
C SER A 96 -5.88 21.94 -2.71
N GLY A 97 -7.10 21.55 -3.08
CA GLY A 97 -7.38 20.72 -4.25
C GLY A 97 -7.21 19.20 -4.05
N GLN A 98 -6.72 18.74 -2.90
CA GLN A 98 -6.64 17.31 -2.61
C GLN A 98 -7.97 16.77 -2.07
N TRP A 99 -8.23 15.50 -2.34
CA TRP A 99 -9.31 14.74 -1.73
C TRP A 99 -8.86 14.09 -0.42
N LEU A 100 -9.79 13.88 0.50
CA LEU A 100 -9.55 13.12 1.73
C LEU A 100 -9.87 11.64 1.48
N LEU A 101 -8.85 10.81 1.54
CA LEU A 101 -8.95 9.39 1.18
C LEU A 101 -8.80 8.50 2.42
N GLY A 102 -9.65 7.47 2.52
CA GLY A 102 -9.59 6.42 3.54
C GLY A 102 -9.59 5.03 2.93
N LYS A 103 -9.15 4.04 3.70
CA LYS A 103 -9.10 2.63 3.28
C LYS A 103 -9.33 1.67 4.42
N GLY A 104 -9.65 0.42 4.06
CA GLY A 104 -9.61 -0.70 4.99
C GLY A 104 -10.82 -0.81 5.92
N LEU A 105 -11.87 -0.02 5.70
CA LEU A 105 -13.04 -0.02 6.55
C LEU A 105 -13.85 -1.32 6.42
N SER A 106 -14.23 -1.91 7.55
CA SER A 106 -15.10 -3.09 7.61
C SER A 106 -16.37 -2.79 8.41
N SER A 107 -17.54 -2.88 7.76
CA SER A 107 -18.82 -2.70 8.45
C SER A 107 -19.08 -3.72 9.56
N ALA A 108 -18.47 -4.92 9.47
CA ALA A 108 -18.61 -5.96 10.49
C ALA A 108 -17.96 -5.59 11.83
N LEU A 109 -16.99 -4.66 11.83
CA LEU A 109 -16.33 -4.17 13.04
C LEU A 109 -17.01 -2.94 13.64
N LEU A 110 -17.86 -2.25 12.87
CA LEU A 110 -18.55 -1.06 13.33
C LEU A 110 -19.73 -1.41 14.24
N ALA A 111 -19.87 -0.67 15.34
CA ALA A 111 -20.98 -0.82 16.29
C ALA A 111 -22.35 -0.63 15.61
N GLU A 112 -22.40 0.24 14.59
CA GLU A 112 -23.62 0.53 13.82
C GLU A 112 -23.97 -0.58 12.79
N GLN A 113 -23.10 -1.56 12.58
CA GLN A 113 -23.27 -2.69 11.65
C GLN A 113 -23.65 -2.25 10.22
N ARG A 114 -23.21 -1.07 9.82
CA ARG A 114 -23.40 -0.50 8.48
C ARG A 114 -22.18 0.30 8.05
N LEU A 115 -22.03 0.52 6.76
CA LEU A 115 -21.06 1.47 6.23
C LEU A 115 -21.53 2.92 6.48
N PRO A 116 -20.61 3.87 6.67
CA PRO A 116 -20.95 5.30 6.71
C PRO A 116 -21.51 5.73 5.35
N ASN A 117 -22.56 6.51 5.39
CA ASN A 117 -23.17 7.12 4.21
C ASN A 117 -22.70 8.58 4.03
N ARG A 118 -23.19 9.26 3.00
CA ARG A 118 -22.78 10.65 2.71
C ARG A 118 -23.04 11.61 3.88
N TYR A 119 -24.12 11.40 4.64
CA TYR A 119 -24.50 12.29 5.75
C TYR A 119 -23.57 12.12 6.95
N ASP A 120 -23.06 10.89 7.19
CA ASP A 120 -22.05 10.65 8.20
C ASP A 120 -20.75 11.36 7.80
N LEU A 121 -20.36 11.25 6.54
CA LEU A 121 -19.10 11.82 6.02
C LEU A 121 -19.18 13.35 5.84
N ASP A 122 -20.34 13.91 5.61
CA ASP A 122 -20.57 15.36 5.57
C ASP A 122 -20.25 16.05 6.91
N GLN A 123 -20.32 15.31 8.02
CA GLN A 123 -19.88 15.83 9.33
C GLN A 123 -18.37 16.12 9.38
N ILE A 124 -17.58 15.50 8.52
CA ILE A 124 -16.15 15.77 8.40
C ILE A 124 -15.93 17.03 7.57
N SER A 125 -16.55 17.10 6.39
CA SER A 125 -16.47 18.25 5.48
C SER A 125 -17.52 18.16 4.37
N THR A 126 -18.13 19.30 4.06
CA THR A 126 -18.98 19.50 2.87
C THR A 126 -18.24 20.21 1.73
N GLU A 127 -16.97 20.61 1.95
CA GLU A 127 -16.18 21.40 1.00
C GLU A 127 -15.12 20.57 0.28
N ILE A 128 -14.67 19.48 0.90
CA ILE A 128 -13.61 18.61 0.38
C ILE A 128 -14.22 17.25 0.03
N PRO A 129 -14.00 16.72 -1.18
CA PRO A 129 -14.43 15.38 -1.52
C PRO A 129 -13.77 14.33 -0.60
N ILE A 130 -14.60 13.47 -0.01
CA ILE A 130 -14.17 12.37 0.85
C ILE A 130 -14.49 11.07 0.16
N TYR A 131 -13.52 10.18 0.10
CA TYR A 131 -13.64 8.86 -0.48
C TYR A 131 -13.02 7.82 0.46
N ILE A 132 -13.75 6.76 0.76
CA ILE A 132 -13.30 5.64 1.58
C ILE A 132 -13.51 4.34 0.81
N MET A 133 -12.51 3.47 0.79
CA MET A 133 -12.59 2.11 0.26
C MET A 133 -12.72 1.12 1.42
N SER A 134 -13.64 0.17 1.29
CA SER A 134 -13.79 -0.94 2.23
C SER A 134 -12.57 -1.87 2.22
N PHE A 135 -12.47 -2.71 3.24
CA PHE A 135 -11.40 -3.69 3.38
C PHE A 135 -11.36 -4.70 2.22
N ASP A 136 -12.53 -5.11 1.74
CA ASP A 136 -12.65 -6.08 0.63
C ASP A 136 -12.44 -5.48 -0.76
N GLY A 137 -12.32 -4.14 -0.87
CA GLY A 137 -12.14 -3.44 -2.13
C GLY A 137 -13.39 -3.39 -3.02
N HIS A 138 -14.55 -3.85 -2.54
CA HIS A 138 -15.79 -3.92 -3.33
C HIS A 138 -16.85 -2.89 -2.95
N SER A 139 -16.67 -2.20 -1.81
CA SER A 139 -17.58 -1.13 -1.38
C SER A 139 -16.81 0.17 -1.19
N TYR A 140 -17.45 1.26 -1.60
CA TYR A 140 -16.86 2.60 -1.55
C TYR A 140 -17.85 3.57 -0.95
N MET A 141 -17.37 4.55 -0.20
CA MET A 141 -18.19 5.54 0.46
C MET A 141 -17.70 6.95 0.11
N GLY A 142 -18.63 7.84 -0.12
CA GLY A 142 -18.34 9.23 -0.43
C GLY A 142 -19.31 10.20 0.20
N ASN A 143 -18.80 11.41 0.53
CA ASN A 143 -19.64 12.50 1.03
C ASN A 143 -20.37 13.22 -0.11
N SER A 144 -21.27 14.17 0.24
CA SER A 144 -22.01 14.94 -0.75
C SER A 144 -21.11 15.72 -1.72
N LYS A 145 -19.94 16.15 -1.28
CA LYS A 145 -18.97 16.84 -2.15
C LYS A 145 -18.35 15.92 -3.19
N LEU A 146 -18.09 14.65 -2.84
CA LEU A 146 -17.64 13.64 -3.81
C LEU A 146 -18.70 13.39 -4.87
N LEU A 147 -19.96 13.23 -4.44
CA LEU A 147 -21.09 13.02 -5.36
C LEU A 147 -21.17 14.13 -6.40
N ALA A 148 -21.12 15.39 -5.95
CA ALA A 148 -21.13 16.55 -6.83
C ALA A 148 -19.89 16.58 -7.77
N ALA A 149 -18.70 16.26 -7.25
CA ALA A 149 -17.45 16.26 -8.04
C ALA A 149 -17.43 15.17 -9.13
N THR A 150 -18.17 14.09 -8.94
CA THR A 150 -18.24 12.95 -9.88
C THR A 150 -19.51 12.93 -10.72
N GLY A 151 -20.45 13.87 -10.48
CA GLY A 151 -21.72 13.93 -11.18
C GLY A 151 -22.72 12.83 -10.77
N ILE A 152 -22.45 12.12 -9.67
CA ILE A 152 -23.34 11.07 -9.14
C ILE A 152 -24.37 11.71 -8.22
N GLU A 153 -25.33 12.39 -8.80
CA GLU A 153 -26.37 13.12 -8.09
C GLU A 153 -27.78 12.50 -8.34
N LYS A 154 -28.81 13.13 -7.82
CA LYS A 154 -30.20 12.68 -8.04
C LYS A 154 -30.50 12.57 -9.53
N GLY A 155 -30.99 11.40 -9.94
CA GLY A 155 -31.24 11.09 -11.35
C GLY A 155 -30.06 10.54 -12.13
N TYR A 156 -28.91 10.34 -11.49
CA TYR A 156 -27.77 9.66 -12.10
C TYR A 156 -28.19 8.27 -12.62
N GLN A 157 -27.77 7.96 -13.84
CA GLN A 157 -28.00 6.65 -14.45
C GLN A 157 -26.71 5.85 -14.41
N PRO A 158 -26.61 4.81 -13.54
CA PRO A 158 -25.41 4.00 -13.44
C PRO A 158 -25.01 3.39 -14.79
N LEU A 159 -23.72 3.40 -15.10
CA LEU A 159 -23.15 2.71 -16.25
C LEU A 159 -23.16 1.19 -16.02
N PRO A 160 -23.03 0.36 -17.08
CA PRO A 160 -22.93 -1.08 -16.91
C PRO A 160 -21.84 -1.50 -15.92
N GLY A 161 -22.25 -2.23 -14.87
CA GLY A 161 -21.36 -2.69 -13.81
C GLY A 161 -21.20 -1.71 -12.63
N GLU A 162 -21.81 -0.52 -12.67
CA GLU A 162 -21.87 0.38 -11.52
C GLU A 162 -23.08 0.05 -10.64
N ILE A 163 -22.87 0.05 -9.32
CA ILE A 163 -23.95 -0.06 -8.33
C ILE A 163 -23.87 1.16 -7.42
N VAL A 164 -24.90 2.00 -7.49
CA VAL A 164 -25.08 3.19 -6.66
C VAL A 164 -26.28 2.96 -5.75
N GLU A 165 -26.06 2.98 -4.43
CA GLU A 165 -27.13 2.82 -3.46
C GLU A 165 -27.97 4.10 -3.39
N LEU A 166 -29.29 3.94 -3.47
CA LEU A 166 -30.26 5.03 -3.41
C LEU A 166 -31.10 4.94 -2.13
N ASN A 167 -31.46 6.09 -1.58
CA ASN A 167 -32.47 6.18 -0.50
C ASN A 167 -33.92 6.09 -1.07
N GLU A 168 -34.90 6.11 -0.18
CA GLU A 168 -36.31 6.05 -0.54
C GLU A 168 -36.77 7.20 -1.46
N ALA A 169 -36.09 8.34 -1.44
CA ALA A 169 -36.35 9.49 -2.31
C ALA A 169 -35.63 9.39 -3.68
N GLY A 170 -34.95 8.28 -3.95
CA GLY A 170 -34.17 8.06 -5.19
C GLY A 170 -32.89 8.89 -5.26
N GLU A 171 -32.32 9.28 -4.12
CA GLU A 171 -31.09 10.03 -4.04
C GLU A 171 -29.92 9.11 -3.65
N PRO A 172 -28.72 9.26 -4.26
CA PRO A 172 -27.55 8.49 -3.90
C PRO A 172 -27.18 8.65 -2.42
N THR A 173 -27.00 7.53 -1.71
CA THR A 173 -26.61 7.53 -0.29
C THR A 173 -25.14 7.84 -0.08
N GLY A 174 -24.33 7.83 -1.14
CA GLY A 174 -22.87 7.90 -1.08
C GLY A 174 -22.21 6.55 -0.89
N ILE A 175 -22.97 5.46 -0.90
CA ILE A 175 -22.45 4.09 -0.89
C ILE A 175 -22.47 3.53 -2.31
N PHE A 176 -21.36 3.01 -2.75
CA PHE A 176 -21.14 2.46 -4.09
C PHE A 176 -20.57 1.06 -3.99
N LYS A 177 -20.82 0.23 -5.01
CA LYS A 177 -20.26 -1.13 -5.07
C LYS A 177 -19.70 -1.40 -6.45
N GLU A 178 -18.73 -2.32 -6.50
CA GLU A 178 -18.06 -2.82 -7.68
C GLU A 178 -17.01 -1.87 -8.30
N THR A 179 -16.10 -2.46 -9.05
CA THR A 179 -14.91 -1.76 -9.59
C THR A 179 -15.24 -0.73 -10.65
N ALA A 180 -16.36 -0.86 -11.37
CA ALA A 180 -16.74 0.11 -12.40
C ALA A 180 -17.00 1.49 -11.79
N VAL A 181 -17.72 1.56 -10.65
CA VAL A 181 -17.97 2.81 -9.92
C VAL A 181 -16.66 3.39 -9.37
N ASN A 182 -15.75 2.53 -8.88
CA ASN A 182 -14.44 2.99 -8.43
C ASN A 182 -13.66 3.65 -9.58
N ALA A 183 -13.66 3.04 -10.76
CA ALA A 183 -13.00 3.61 -11.92
C ALA A 183 -13.58 4.99 -12.30
N HIS A 184 -14.89 5.14 -12.27
CA HIS A 184 -15.59 6.41 -12.50
C HIS A 184 -15.16 7.48 -11.49
N ILE A 185 -15.19 7.15 -10.19
CA ILE A 185 -14.79 8.08 -9.12
C ILE A 185 -13.32 8.48 -9.27
N MET A 186 -12.43 7.51 -9.48
CA MET A 186 -11.00 7.75 -9.53
C MET A 186 -10.54 8.53 -10.77
N GLN A 187 -11.31 8.53 -11.87
CA GLN A 187 -11.05 9.41 -13.01
C GLN A 187 -11.15 10.90 -12.66
N ASN A 188 -11.93 11.24 -11.63
CA ASN A 188 -12.11 12.60 -11.15
C ASN A 188 -11.20 12.94 -9.96
N CYS A 189 -10.51 11.94 -9.40
CA CYS A 189 -9.58 12.17 -8.30
C CYS A 189 -8.33 12.92 -8.79
N PRO A 190 -7.93 14.01 -8.12
CA PRO A 190 -6.67 14.68 -8.46
C PRO A 190 -5.48 13.76 -8.23
N PRO A 191 -4.34 14.02 -8.91
CA PRO A 191 -3.13 13.23 -8.71
C PRO A 191 -2.74 13.14 -7.24
N LEU A 192 -2.40 11.94 -6.76
CA LEU A 192 -2.00 11.69 -5.37
C LEU A 192 -0.62 12.26 -5.05
N TYR A 193 0.19 12.50 -6.05
CA TYR A 193 1.56 12.97 -5.97
C TYR A 193 1.72 14.28 -6.71
N ALA A 194 2.48 15.19 -6.15
CA ALA A 194 2.70 16.51 -6.74
C ALA A 194 3.53 16.43 -8.03
N ASP A 195 4.48 15.50 -8.08
CA ASP A 195 5.39 15.24 -9.19
C ASP A 195 6.03 13.86 -9.06
N ASP A 196 6.88 13.48 -10.04
CA ASP A 196 7.63 12.23 -10.03
C ASP A 196 8.56 12.09 -8.81
N GLY A 197 9.11 13.18 -8.30
CA GLY A 197 9.96 13.18 -7.11
C GLY A 197 9.19 12.78 -5.86
N ASP A 198 8.00 13.35 -5.67
CA ASP A 198 7.09 12.97 -4.58
C ASP A 198 6.64 11.51 -4.69
N ALA A 199 6.33 11.04 -5.90
CA ALA A 199 6.00 9.64 -6.17
C ALA A 199 7.18 8.69 -5.86
N LYS A 200 8.40 9.02 -6.31
CA LYS A 200 9.61 8.23 -6.02
C LYS A 200 9.90 8.16 -4.51
N ASN A 201 9.67 9.23 -3.78
CA ASN A 201 9.81 9.23 -2.32
C ASN A 201 8.79 8.28 -1.66
N ALA A 202 7.53 8.35 -2.04
CA ALA A 202 6.49 7.45 -1.52
C ALA A 202 6.79 5.97 -1.86
N ILE A 203 7.26 5.68 -3.07
CA ILE A 203 7.73 4.34 -3.48
C ILE A 203 8.87 3.89 -2.56
N ARG A 204 9.89 4.72 -2.37
CA ARG A 204 11.04 4.38 -1.52
C ARG A 204 10.61 4.06 -0.09
N ASP A 205 9.77 4.89 0.50
CA ASP A 205 9.31 4.73 1.87
C ASP A 205 8.50 3.42 2.03
N CYS A 206 7.58 3.13 1.10
CA CYS A 206 6.81 1.89 1.07
C CYS A 206 7.71 0.65 0.98
N LEU A 207 8.70 0.67 0.09
CA LEU A 207 9.65 -0.43 -0.10
C LEU A 207 10.59 -0.60 1.11
N LEU A 208 10.99 0.49 1.76
CA LEU A 208 11.78 0.43 2.99
C LEU A 208 10.98 -0.21 4.14
N GLU A 209 9.68 0.08 4.27
CA GLU A 209 8.84 -0.60 5.25
C GLU A 209 8.72 -2.11 4.98
N SER A 210 8.63 -2.51 3.72
CA SER A 210 8.66 -3.92 3.33
C SER A 210 10.02 -4.57 3.65
N SER A 211 11.12 -3.85 3.41
CA SER A 211 12.48 -4.29 3.73
C SER A 211 12.67 -4.55 5.23
N LYS A 212 12.12 -3.71 6.11
CA LYS A 212 12.16 -3.91 7.57
C LYS A 212 11.51 -5.21 8.03
N ARG A 213 10.60 -5.77 7.22
CA ARG A 213 9.93 -7.05 7.45
C ARG A 213 10.67 -8.25 6.86
N GLY A 214 11.86 -8.03 6.28
CA GLY A 214 12.71 -9.07 5.72
C GLY A 214 12.50 -9.33 4.23
N TYR A 215 11.64 -8.60 3.53
CA TYR A 215 11.50 -8.72 2.08
C TYR A 215 12.69 -8.09 1.36
N THR A 216 13.19 -8.79 0.34
CA THR A 216 14.30 -8.33 -0.52
C THR A 216 13.91 -8.26 -1.98
N THR A 217 12.78 -8.88 -2.34
CA THR A 217 12.25 -8.91 -3.70
C THR A 217 10.73 -8.91 -3.66
N LEU A 218 10.12 -8.10 -4.52
CA LEU A 218 8.67 -8.09 -4.74
C LEU A 218 8.39 -8.37 -6.22
N HIS A 219 7.43 -9.26 -6.50
CA HIS A 219 6.91 -9.44 -7.86
C HIS A 219 5.67 -8.57 -8.02
N ALA A 220 5.80 -7.50 -8.78
CA ALA A 220 4.73 -6.53 -8.98
C ALA A 220 3.69 -7.08 -9.95
N ILE A 221 2.45 -7.15 -9.48
CA ILE A 221 1.30 -7.33 -10.34
C ILE A 221 0.82 -5.94 -10.75
N TYR A 222 0.74 -5.72 -12.05
CA TYR A 222 0.24 -4.46 -12.61
C TYR A 222 -1.13 -4.70 -13.23
N GLU A 223 -2.11 -3.94 -12.79
CA GLU A 223 -3.30 -3.75 -13.61
C GLU A 223 -2.91 -2.90 -14.83
N PHE A 224 -3.42 -3.25 -16.00
CA PHE A 224 -3.18 -2.52 -17.25
C PHE A 224 -3.95 -1.18 -17.25
N SER A 225 -3.53 -0.26 -16.38
CA SER A 225 -4.05 1.10 -16.37
C SER A 225 -2.96 2.10 -16.79
N PRO A 226 -3.31 3.24 -17.39
CA PRO A 226 -2.33 4.27 -17.73
C PRO A 226 -1.49 4.74 -16.54
N SER A 227 -2.07 4.77 -15.34
CA SER A 227 -1.38 5.15 -14.11
C SER A 227 -0.33 4.13 -13.68
N SER A 228 -0.59 2.83 -13.85
CA SER A 228 0.36 1.77 -13.50
C SER A 228 1.56 1.73 -14.44
N LEU A 229 1.36 1.98 -15.75
CA LEU A 229 2.47 2.09 -16.72
C LEU A 229 3.40 3.27 -16.42
N GLY A 230 2.84 4.41 -15.99
CA GLY A 230 3.63 5.54 -15.54
C GLY A 230 4.53 5.21 -14.34
N ARG A 231 4.07 4.37 -13.43
CA ARG A 231 4.85 3.93 -12.26
C ARG A 231 5.94 2.93 -12.61
N ALA A 232 5.71 2.02 -13.55
CA ALA A 232 6.75 1.12 -14.03
C ALA A 232 7.98 1.90 -14.52
N ARG A 233 7.78 3.04 -15.20
CA ARG A 233 8.86 3.96 -15.57
C ARG A 233 9.64 4.45 -14.37
N LEU A 234 8.95 4.88 -13.29
CA LEU A 234 9.60 5.37 -12.07
C LEU A 234 10.47 4.31 -11.40
N TYR A 235 10.02 3.04 -11.35
CA TYR A 235 10.84 1.95 -10.82
C TYR A 235 12.09 1.72 -11.65
N GLN A 236 11.98 1.77 -12.99
CA GLN A 236 13.14 1.63 -13.88
C GLN A 236 14.14 2.78 -13.68
N GLU A 237 13.67 4.01 -13.58
CA GLU A 237 14.51 5.17 -13.30
C GLU A 237 15.22 5.02 -11.95
N MET A 238 14.48 4.67 -10.88
CA MET A 238 15.04 4.46 -9.54
C MET A 238 16.07 3.31 -9.53
N ALA A 239 15.87 2.26 -10.32
CA ALA A 239 16.85 1.19 -10.47
C ALA A 239 18.13 1.67 -11.16
N GLN A 240 18.02 2.48 -12.23
CA GLN A 240 19.17 3.09 -12.90
C GLN A 240 19.92 4.08 -12.01
N GLU A 241 19.19 4.87 -11.24
CA GLU A 241 19.71 5.82 -10.25
C GLU A 241 20.31 5.11 -9.00
N LYS A 242 20.12 3.79 -8.86
CA LYS A 242 20.51 2.98 -7.68
C LYS A 242 19.85 3.46 -6.38
N THR A 243 18.65 4.02 -6.48
CA THR A 243 17.85 4.52 -5.36
C THR A 243 16.74 3.56 -4.95
N LEU A 244 16.54 2.47 -5.71
CA LEU A 244 15.55 1.43 -5.41
C LEU A 244 16.06 0.54 -4.26
N PRO A 245 15.35 0.47 -3.10
CA PRO A 245 15.87 -0.22 -1.91
C PRO A 245 15.81 -1.74 -1.98
N MET A 246 15.08 -2.32 -2.95
CA MET A 246 14.96 -3.76 -3.15
C MET A 246 14.70 -4.10 -4.62
N ARG A 247 14.74 -5.38 -4.96
CA ARG A 247 14.41 -5.83 -6.32
C ARG A 247 12.90 -5.83 -6.55
N ILE A 248 12.49 -5.34 -7.72
CA ILE A 248 11.13 -5.43 -8.24
C ILE A 248 11.19 -6.18 -9.56
N ASN A 249 10.37 -7.21 -9.71
CA ASN A 249 10.21 -8.03 -10.92
C ASN A 249 8.81 -7.89 -11.45
#